data_7b05bd264194da4afdb9801ec521bc7a
#
_entry.id   7b05bd264194da4afdb9801ec521bc7a
#
_cell.length_a   1.000
_cell.length_b   1.000
_cell.length_c   1.000
_cell.angle_alpha   90.00
_cell.angle_beta   90.00
_cell.angle_gamma   90.00
#
_symmetry.space_group_name_H-M   'P 1'
#
loop_
_entity.id
_entity.type
_entity.pdbx_description
1 polymer ?
#
loop_
_entity_poly.entity_id
_entity_poly.type
_entity_poly.pdbx_seq_one_letter_code
_entity_poly.pdbx_strand_id
1 'polypeptide(L)'
;VSLAEIFSEWVCKLNIEDIPEEVVNKLQLIVMDSFGLMVSAKKEPYIKSLINTLHDNGECTLVGHNKKVSAFNASIINGTAIHGEDFDDTFEGTPVHVGAVMVPAILSSVQAKKLDGESFLKGLVVGSELICRLALVAPTAVHRQGFHPTAIFGAFGSSIGVSSVLKNNVREMSSGLGIVGSMASGIIEYLAEGTSTKRLH
;
A
#
# COMPACT_ATOMS: atom_id res chain seq x y z
N VAL A 1 20.94 -17.42 -4.52
CA VAL A 1 19.62 -16.87 -4.84
C VAL A 1 19.05 -16.27 -3.54
N SER A 2 18.68 -15.00 -3.55
CA SER A 2 18.13 -14.30 -2.40
C SER A 2 16.62 -14.56 -2.27
N LEU A 3 16.06 -14.32 -1.08
CA LEU A 3 14.59 -14.37 -0.90
C LEU A 3 13.86 -13.37 -1.80
N ALA A 4 14.47 -12.20 -2.05
CA ALA A 4 13.93 -11.21 -2.97
C ALA A 4 13.83 -11.74 -4.41
N GLU A 5 14.86 -12.45 -4.88
CA GLU A 5 14.84 -13.10 -6.20
C GLU A 5 13.80 -14.22 -6.28
N ILE A 6 13.73 -15.09 -5.26
CA ILE A 6 12.74 -16.18 -5.20
C ILE A 6 11.32 -15.63 -5.27
N PHE A 7 11.02 -14.60 -4.48
CA PHE A 7 9.69 -13.97 -4.48
C PHE A 7 9.41 -13.28 -5.83
N SER A 8 10.37 -12.57 -6.39
CA SER A 8 10.24 -11.93 -7.70
C SER A 8 10.01 -12.93 -8.85
N GLU A 9 10.66 -14.11 -8.79
CA GLU A 9 10.40 -15.20 -9.74
C GLU A 9 8.96 -15.71 -9.65
N TRP A 10 8.43 -15.87 -8.42
CA TRP A 10 7.04 -16.25 -8.22
C TRP A 10 6.09 -15.20 -8.82
N VAL A 11 6.34 -13.91 -8.57
CA VAL A 11 5.54 -12.81 -9.13
C VAL A 11 5.49 -12.84 -10.66
N CYS A 12 6.65 -13.08 -11.30
CA CYS A 12 6.73 -13.17 -12.76
C CYS A 12 5.95 -14.36 -13.34
N LYS A 13 5.82 -15.45 -12.57
CA LYS A 13 5.14 -16.69 -12.99
C LYS A 13 3.65 -16.69 -12.65
N LEU A 14 3.20 -15.86 -11.73
CA LEU A 14 1.81 -15.82 -11.28
C LEU A 14 0.88 -15.38 -12.41
N ASN A 15 -0.12 -16.21 -12.74
CA ASN A 15 -1.22 -15.85 -13.63
C ASN A 15 -2.45 -15.48 -12.81
N ILE A 16 -3.32 -14.67 -13.39
CA ILE A 16 -4.54 -14.20 -12.69
C ILE A 16 -5.49 -15.36 -12.38
N GLU A 17 -5.51 -16.36 -13.26
CA GLU A 17 -6.33 -17.57 -13.15
C GLU A 17 -5.89 -18.50 -12.01
N ASP A 18 -4.64 -18.35 -11.54
CA ASP A 18 -4.09 -19.12 -10.42
C ASP A 18 -4.53 -18.56 -9.05
N ILE A 19 -5.18 -17.39 -9.03
CA ILE A 19 -5.60 -16.72 -7.79
C ILE A 19 -6.93 -17.32 -7.31
N PRO A 20 -6.98 -17.90 -6.09
CA PRO A 20 -8.21 -18.45 -5.56
C PRO A 20 -9.32 -17.40 -5.46
N GLU A 21 -10.56 -17.80 -5.76
CA GLU A 21 -11.74 -16.92 -5.73
C GLU A 21 -11.93 -16.28 -4.32
N GLU A 22 -11.63 -16.99 -3.27
CA GLU A 22 -11.69 -16.47 -1.89
C GLU A 22 -10.74 -15.29 -1.66
N VAL A 23 -9.55 -15.30 -2.29
CA VAL A 23 -8.58 -14.20 -2.24
C VAL A 23 -9.12 -12.99 -3.01
N VAL A 24 -9.67 -13.22 -4.20
CA VAL A 24 -10.30 -12.16 -5.01
C VAL A 24 -11.43 -11.50 -4.22
N ASN A 25 -12.32 -12.29 -3.63
CA ASN A 25 -13.45 -11.80 -2.84
C ASN A 25 -12.98 -11.01 -1.61
N LYS A 26 -11.93 -11.47 -0.92
CA LYS A 26 -11.35 -10.74 0.22
C LYS A 26 -10.78 -9.39 -0.22
N LEU A 27 -10.02 -9.36 -1.30
CA LEU A 27 -9.45 -8.11 -1.81
C LEU A 27 -10.52 -7.13 -2.29
N GLN A 28 -11.62 -7.61 -2.88
CA GLN A 28 -12.75 -6.75 -3.24
C GLN A 28 -13.36 -6.07 -2.01
N LEU A 29 -13.50 -6.78 -0.89
CA LEU A 29 -13.97 -6.20 0.37
C LEU A 29 -13.00 -5.14 0.91
N ILE A 30 -11.68 -5.41 0.89
CA ILE A 30 -10.65 -4.45 1.32
C ILE A 30 -10.68 -3.20 0.43
N VAL A 31 -10.81 -3.37 -0.89
CA VAL A 31 -10.93 -2.24 -1.82
C VAL A 31 -12.19 -1.43 -1.53
N MET A 32 -13.34 -2.08 -1.35
CA MET A 32 -14.59 -1.41 -1.03
C MET A 32 -14.51 -0.61 0.27
N ASP A 33 -13.96 -1.22 1.32
CA ASP A 33 -13.70 -0.57 2.61
C ASP A 33 -12.79 0.65 2.45
N SER A 34 -11.65 0.47 1.76
CA SER A 34 -10.68 1.56 1.48
C SER A 34 -11.33 2.73 0.75
N PHE A 35 -12.18 2.48 -0.25
CA PHE A 35 -12.91 3.55 -0.94
C PHE A 35 -13.92 4.25 -0.03
N GLY A 36 -14.60 3.49 0.84
CA GLY A 36 -15.48 4.03 1.87
C GLY A 36 -14.76 4.99 2.81
N LEU A 37 -13.57 4.58 3.29
CA LEU A 37 -12.73 5.39 4.18
C LEU A 37 -12.21 6.66 3.49
N MET A 38 -11.75 6.58 2.24
CA MET A 38 -11.32 7.76 1.47
C MET A 38 -12.46 8.78 1.33
N VAL A 39 -13.68 8.32 1.06
CA VAL A 39 -14.85 9.20 0.93
C VAL A 39 -15.26 9.77 2.30
N SER A 40 -15.19 8.98 3.36
CA SER A 40 -15.48 9.43 4.74
C SER A 40 -14.52 10.54 5.17
N ALA A 41 -13.22 10.33 4.99
CA ALA A 41 -12.17 11.25 5.42
C ALA A 41 -12.04 12.52 4.56
N LYS A 42 -12.76 12.66 3.44
CA LYS A 42 -12.59 13.76 2.48
C LYS A 42 -12.68 15.18 3.06
N LYS A 43 -13.37 15.37 4.17
CA LYS A 43 -13.56 16.67 4.82
C LYS A 43 -12.63 16.88 6.00
N GLU A 44 -11.85 15.89 6.36
CA GLU A 44 -10.96 15.97 7.51
C GLU A 44 -9.87 17.04 7.35
N PRO A 45 -9.52 17.75 8.43
CA PRO A 45 -8.55 18.86 8.37
C PRO A 45 -7.20 18.42 7.80
N TYR A 46 -6.72 17.21 8.13
CA TYR A 46 -5.44 16.71 7.64
C TYR A 46 -5.46 16.43 6.13
N ILE A 47 -6.59 15.96 5.56
CA ILE A 47 -6.74 15.79 4.11
C ILE A 47 -6.77 17.15 3.41
N LYS A 48 -7.51 18.11 3.95
CA LYS A 48 -7.52 19.49 3.41
C LYS A 48 -6.12 20.11 3.42
N SER A 49 -5.37 19.90 4.50
CA SER A 49 -3.99 20.41 4.61
C SER A 49 -3.09 19.82 3.53
N LEU A 50 -3.14 18.49 3.30
CA LEU A 50 -2.37 17.85 2.23
C LEU A 50 -2.77 18.38 0.84
N ILE A 51 -4.07 18.49 0.56
CA ILE A 51 -4.55 19.02 -0.72
C ILE A 51 -4.10 20.48 -0.97
N ASN A 52 -4.05 21.27 0.07
CA ASN A 52 -3.62 22.68 -0.03
C ASN A 52 -2.12 22.82 -0.33
N THR A 53 -1.30 21.82 -0.07
CA THR A 53 0.12 21.83 -0.43
C THR A 53 0.40 21.37 -1.87
N LEU A 54 -0.64 20.95 -2.60
CA LEU A 54 -0.47 20.41 -3.95
C LEU A 54 -0.24 21.51 -4.99
N HIS A 55 0.83 21.36 -5.73
CA HIS A 55 1.21 22.24 -6.85
C HIS A 55 1.32 21.47 -8.18
N ASP A 56 0.84 20.22 -8.24
CA ASP A 56 0.90 19.38 -9.42
C ASP A 56 -0.49 19.06 -10.00
N ASN A 57 -0.46 18.60 -11.25
CA ASN A 57 -1.57 17.99 -11.95
C ASN A 57 -1.13 16.62 -12.47
N GLY A 58 -2.08 15.73 -12.71
CA GLY A 58 -1.80 14.39 -13.22
C GLY A 58 -3.06 13.64 -13.63
N GLU A 59 -2.94 12.34 -13.78
CA GLU A 59 -4.03 11.47 -14.23
C GLU A 59 -4.69 10.68 -13.09
N CYS A 60 -4.11 10.70 -11.88
CA CYS A 60 -4.57 9.90 -10.76
C CYS A 60 -5.61 10.63 -9.92
N THR A 61 -6.68 9.92 -9.56
CA THR A 61 -7.83 10.47 -8.86
C THR A 61 -7.56 10.62 -7.36
N LEU A 62 -7.87 11.77 -6.81
CA LEU A 62 -8.10 11.92 -5.38
C LEU A 62 -9.55 11.51 -5.10
N VAL A 63 -9.72 10.37 -4.46
CA VAL A 63 -11.05 9.80 -4.20
C VAL A 63 -11.85 10.73 -3.28
N GLY A 64 -13.10 10.98 -3.66
CA GLY A 64 -13.97 11.95 -2.94
C GLY A 64 -13.76 13.42 -3.32
N HIS A 65 -12.79 13.73 -4.20
CA HIS A 65 -12.50 15.10 -4.65
C HIS A 65 -12.54 15.20 -6.18
N ASN A 66 -12.96 16.35 -6.69
CA ASN A 66 -12.94 16.66 -8.12
C ASN A 66 -11.54 17.18 -8.53
N LYS A 67 -10.51 16.36 -8.30
CA LYS A 67 -9.12 16.69 -8.61
C LYS A 67 -8.34 15.46 -9.04
N LYS A 68 -7.46 15.64 -10.03
CA LYS A 68 -6.46 14.65 -10.44
C LYS A 68 -5.07 15.20 -10.21
N VAL A 69 -4.17 14.32 -9.77
CA VAL A 69 -2.80 14.65 -9.37
C VAL A 69 -1.82 13.59 -9.86
N SER A 70 -0.53 13.77 -9.62
CA SER A 70 0.48 12.73 -9.88
C SER A 70 0.19 11.45 -9.09
N ALA A 71 0.74 10.31 -9.55
CA ALA A 71 0.62 9.03 -8.84
C ALA A 71 1.18 9.12 -7.41
N PHE A 72 2.28 9.85 -7.24
CA PHE A 72 2.89 10.06 -5.93
C PHE A 72 1.93 10.75 -4.95
N ASN A 73 1.37 11.89 -5.33
CA ASN A 73 0.45 12.63 -4.48
C ASN A 73 -0.88 11.90 -4.27
N ALA A 74 -1.39 11.19 -5.28
CA ALA A 74 -2.58 10.36 -5.15
C ALA A 74 -2.37 9.22 -4.14
N SER A 75 -1.22 8.54 -4.18
CA SER A 75 -0.89 7.47 -3.24
C SER A 75 -0.85 7.99 -1.80
N ILE A 76 -0.15 9.09 -1.55
CA ILE A 76 -0.02 9.67 -0.21
C ILE A 76 -1.39 10.12 0.32
N ILE A 77 -2.14 10.91 -0.44
CA ILE A 77 -3.38 11.52 0.07
C ILE A 77 -4.48 10.47 0.25
N ASN A 78 -4.64 9.58 -0.73
CA ASN A 78 -5.60 8.48 -0.61
C ASN A 78 -5.22 7.52 0.53
N GLY A 79 -3.93 7.18 0.68
CA GLY A 79 -3.44 6.36 1.79
C GLY A 79 -3.67 7.00 3.15
N THR A 80 -3.36 8.30 3.26
CA THR A 80 -3.65 9.08 4.48
C THR A 80 -5.14 9.10 4.80
N ALA A 81 -6.00 9.17 3.78
CA ALA A 81 -7.46 9.16 3.96
C ALA A 81 -7.96 7.79 4.44
N ILE A 82 -7.38 6.69 3.96
CA ILE A 82 -7.72 5.34 4.41
C ILE A 82 -7.27 5.15 5.87
N HIS A 83 -6.03 5.47 6.16
CA HIS A 83 -5.39 5.16 7.46
C HIS A 83 -5.68 6.18 8.57
N GLY A 84 -6.25 7.33 8.21
CA GLY A 84 -6.34 8.48 9.11
C GLY A 84 -7.21 8.33 10.32
N GLU A 85 -8.30 7.55 10.23
CA GLU A 85 -9.29 7.38 11.29
C GLU A 85 -9.16 6.02 12.02
N ASP A 86 -8.19 5.19 11.64
CA ASP A 86 -7.90 3.90 12.26
C ASP A 86 -9.07 2.89 12.24
N PHE A 87 -9.85 2.93 11.15
CA PHE A 87 -10.96 2.01 10.87
C PHE A 87 -10.65 1.00 9.78
N ASP A 88 -9.47 1.11 9.17
CA ASP A 88 -9.01 0.27 8.07
C ASP A 88 -8.72 -1.17 8.51
N ASP A 89 -8.72 -2.07 7.53
CA ASP A 89 -8.48 -3.49 7.73
C ASP A 89 -7.21 -3.76 8.54
N THR A 90 -7.25 -4.84 9.33
CA THR A 90 -6.08 -5.28 10.09
C THR A 90 -5.84 -6.77 9.85
N PHE A 91 -4.60 -7.14 9.54
CA PHE A 91 -4.22 -8.53 9.35
C PHE A 91 -4.16 -9.25 10.69
N GLU A 92 -4.93 -10.34 10.82
CA GLU A 92 -5.07 -11.07 12.09
C GLU A 92 -3.72 -11.58 12.61
N GLY A 93 -3.47 -11.32 13.90
CA GLY A 93 -2.25 -11.74 14.59
C GLY A 93 -1.06 -10.78 14.48
N THR A 94 -1.18 -9.71 13.68
CA THR A 94 -0.15 -8.67 13.56
C THR A 94 -0.80 -7.28 13.41
N PRO A 95 -0.19 -6.19 13.93
CA PRO A 95 -0.73 -4.85 13.78
C PRO A 95 -0.35 -4.25 12.41
N VAL A 96 -0.84 -4.86 11.32
CA VAL A 96 -0.57 -4.42 9.95
C VAL A 96 -1.88 -4.14 9.22
N HIS A 97 -1.96 -2.97 8.61
CA HIS A 97 -3.10 -2.49 7.83
C HIS A 97 -2.77 -2.57 6.33
N VAL A 98 -3.27 -3.61 5.66
CA VAL A 98 -2.87 -3.92 4.29
C VAL A 98 -3.49 -2.95 3.29
N GLY A 99 -4.79 -2.67 3.41
CA GLY A 99 -5.54 -1.83 2.48
C GLY A 99 -5.02 -0.41 2.42
N ALA A 100 -4.63 0.17 3.57
CA ALA A 100 -4.12 1.54 3.65
C ALA A 100 -2.87 1.80 2.80
N VAL A 101 -2.07 0.77 2.61
CA VAL A 101 -0.81 0.87 1.84
C VAL A 101 -1.01 0.36 0.42
N MET A 102 -1.64 -0.81 0.27
CA MET A 102 -1.73 -1.49 -1.02
C MET A 102 -2.69 -0.81 -1.99
N VAL A 103 -3.91 -0.48 -1.52
CA VAL A 103 -4.93 0.09 -2.42
C VAL A 103 -4.48 1.41 -3.05
N PRO A 104 -3.97 2.41 -2.32
CA PRO A 104 -3.57 3.67 -2.92
C PRO A 104 -2.34 3.55 -3.83
N ALA A 105 -1.35 2.73 -3.47
CA ALA A 105 -0.14 2.53 -4.27
C ALA A 105 -0.45 1.87 -5.62
N ILE A 106 -1.24 0.79 -5.60
CA ILE A 106 -1.57 0.06 -6.83
C ILE A 106 -2.56 0.84 -7.69
N LEU A 107 -3.60 1.46 -7.09
CA LEU A 107 -4.57 2.29 -7.81
C LEU A 107 -3.89 3.43 -8.57
N SER A 108 -3.01 4.16 -7.90
CA SER A 108 -2.30 5.28 -8.53
C SER A 108 -1.40 4.82 -9.67
N SER A 109 -0.73 3.67 -9.52
CA SER A 109 0.14 3.11 -10.54
C SER A 109 -0.64 2.65 -11.77
N VAL A 110 -1.76 1.97 -11.57
CA VAL A 110 -2.66 1.51 -12.65
C VAL A 110 -3.26 2.70 -13.40
N GLN A 111 -3.73 3.73 -12.69
CA GLN A 111 -4.27 4.95 -13.32
C GLN A 111 -3.20 5.70 -14.12
N ALA A 112 -2.01 5.89 -13.56
CA ALA A 112 -0.91 6.58 -14.24
C ALA A 112 -0.48 5.88 -15.54
N LYS A 113 -0.59 4.55 -15.58
CA LYS A 113 -0.23 3.72 -16.73
C LYS A 113 -1.42 3.35 -17.61
N LYS A 114 -2.64 3.76 -17.25
CA LYS A 114 -3.90 3.47 -17.97
C LYS A 114 -4.11 1.96 -18.17
N LEU A 115 -3.85 1.18 -17.13
CA LEU A 115 -4.00 -0.27 -17.12
C LEU A 115 -5.40 -0.68 -16.65
N ASP A 116 -5.68 -1.97 -16.73
CA ASP A 116 -6.98 -2.58 -16.44
C ASP A 116 -7.14 -3.07 -14.98
N GLY A 117 -8.31 -3.63 -14.68
CA GLY A 117 -8.63 -4.20 -13.38
C GLY A 117 -7.86 -5.47 -13.05
N GLU A 118 -7.43 -6.24 -14.04
CA GLU A 118 -6.60 -7.43 -13.82
C GLU A 118 -5.21 -7.05 -13.31
N SER A 119 -4.61 -6.02 -13.90
CA SER A 119 -3.35 -5.44 -13.43
C SER A 119 -3.47 -4.92 -12.00
N PHE A 120 -4.60 -4.28 -11.66
CA PHE A 120 -4.90 -3.83 -10.31
C PHE A 120 -5.00 -5.00 -9.34
N LEU A 121 -5.77 -6.02 -9.66
CA LEU A 121 -5.95 -7.21 -8.83
C LEU A 121 -4.62 -7.94 -8.61
N LYS A 122 -3.85 -8.19 -9.66
CA LYS A 122 -2.53 -8.84 -9.55
C LYS A 122 -1.58 -8.06 -8.64
N GLY A 123 -1.51 -6.75 -8.81
CA GLY A 123 -0.68 -5.89 -7.95
C GLY A 123 -1.09 -5.96 -6.48
N LEU A 124 -2.40 -5.96 -6.19
CA LEU A 124 -2.92 -6.12 -4.84
C LEU A 124 -2.56 -7.47 -4.23
N VAL A 125 -2.76 -8.58 -4.96
CA VAL A 125 -2.43 -9.94 -4.51
C VAL A 125 -0.95 -10.03 -4.16
N VAL A 126 -0.08 -9.64 -5.08
CA VAL A 126 1.37 -9.73 -4.94
C VAL A 126 1.88 -8.93 -3.74
N GLY A 127 1.44 -7.68 -3.62
CA GLY A 127 1.88 -6.83 -2.53
C GLY A 127 1.32 -7.26 -1.17
N SER A 128 0.04 -7.66 -1.11
CA SER A 128 -0.58 -8.17 0.12
C SER A 128 0.08 -9.45 0.60
N GLU A 129 0.42 -10.35 -0.31
CA GLU A 129 1.11 -11.60 0.02
C GLU A 129 2.48 -11.32 0.66
N LEU A 130 3.27 -10.39 0.11
CA LEU A 130 4.56 -10.07 0.71
C LEU A 130 4.42 -9.39 2.07
N ILE A 131 3.55 -8.39 2.21
CA ILE A 131 3.36 -7.67 3.48
C ILE A 131 2.88 -8.62 4.59
N CYS A 132 1.92 -9.50 4.30
CA CYS A 132 1.42 -10.47 5.27
C CYS A 132 2.48 -11.49 5.66
N ARG A 133 3.26 -12.02 4.71
CA ARG A 133 4.35 -12.95 5.03
C ARG A 133 5.44 -12.32 5.88
N LEU A 134 5.85 -11.10 5.57
CA LEU A 134 6.83 -10.38 6.40
C LEU A 134 6.28 -10.14 7.81
N ALA A 135 5.01 -9.79 7.93
CA ALA A 135 4.36 -9.61 9.21
C ALA A 135 4.33 -10.91 10.04
N LEU A 136 4.07 -12.07 9.42
CA LEU A 136 4.09 -13.38 10.08
C LEU A 136 5.50 -13.83 10.53
N VAL A 137 6.56 -13.41 9.84
CA VAL A 137 7.94 -13.70 10.28
C VAL A 137 8.28 -13.02 11.59
N ALA A 138 7.75 -11.82 11.83
CA ALA A 138 8.05 -11.00 13.01
C ALA A 138 6.77 -10.35 13.59
N PRO A 139 5.77 -11.14 14.05
CA PRO A 139 4.40 -10.65 14.31
C PRO A 139 4.32 -9.45 15.25
N THR A 140 5.18 -9.37 16.25
CA THR A 140 5.21 -8.24 17.21
C THR A 140 6.60 -7.64 17.37
N ALA A 141 7.64 -8.21 16.77
CA ALA A 141 9.01 -7.80 17.01
C ALA A 141 9.27 -6.37 16.51
N VAL A 142 8.80 -6.02 15.32
CA VAL A 142 8.94 -4.69 14.74
C VAL A 142 8.24 -3.65 15.61
N HIS A 143 7.02 -3.93 16.06
CA HIS A 143 6.27 -3.07 16.96
C HIS A 143 6.99 -2.88 18.31
N ARG A 144 7.49 -3.95 18.92
CA ARG A 144 8.22 -3.89 20.20
C ARG A 144 9.53 -3.11 20.12
N GLN A 145 10.14 -3.05 18.93
CA GLN A 145 11.36 -2.27 18.68
C GLN A 145 11.07 -0.80 18.37
N GLY A 146 9.82 -0.37 18.49
CA GLY A 146 9.46 1.04 18.33
C GLY A 146 9.17 1.46 16.88
N PHE A 147 8.95 0.51 15.97
CA PHE A 147 8.61 0.81 14.59
C PHE A 147 7.13 0.52 14.30
N HIS A 148 6.58 1.23 13.32
CA HIS A 148 5.23 1.01 12.80
C HIS A 148 5.22 -0.12 11.77
N PRO A 149 4.67 -1.32 12.08
CA PRO A 149 4.77 -2.47 11.18
C PRO A 149 4.15 -2.25 9.82
N THR A 150 3.02 -1.53 9.74
CA THR A 150 2.36 -1.18 8.47
C THR A 150 3.31 -0.39 7.58
N ALA A 151 4.01 0.61 8.11
CA ALA A 151 4.96 1.42 7.35
C ALA A 151 6.16 0.60 6.88
N ILE A 152 6.75 -0.20 7.77
CA ILE A 152 7.94 -1.01 7.44
C ILE A 152 7.59 -2.08 6.40
N PHE A 153 6.61 -2.93 6.66
CA PHE A 153 6.26 -4.03 5.75
C PHE A 153 5.51 -3.54 4.50
N GLY A 154 4.72 -2.47 4.64
CA GLY A 154 3.98 -1.86 3.56
C GLY A 154 4.88 -1.27 2.47
N ALA A 155 6.04 -0.75 2.82
CA ALA A 155 7.03 -0.29 1.86
C ALA A 155 7.47 -1.43 0.90
N PHE A 156 7.72 -2.63 1.43
CA PHE A 156 8.05 -3.81 0.62
C PHE A 156 6.86 -4.27 -0.22
N GLY A 157 5.66 -4.36 0.37
CA GLY A 157 4.44 -4.74 -0.34
C GLY A 157 4.13 -3.79 -1.50
N SER A 158 4.21 -2.47 -1.26
CA SER A 158 4.00 -1.46 -2.30
C SER A 158 5.03 -1.57 -3.42
N SER A 159 6.31 -1.74 -3.09
CA SER A 159 7.38 -1.87 -4.08
C SER A 159 7.15 -3.05 -5.02
N ILE A 160 6.87 -4.24 -4.47
CA ILE A 160 6.68 -5.43 -5.31
C ILE A 160 5.35 -5.41 -6.07
N GLY A 161 4.27 -4.91 -5.45
CA GLY A 161 2.97 -4.78 -6.10
C GLY A 161 3.01 -3.80 -7.26
N VAL A 162 3.61 -2.62 -7.08
CA VAL A 162 3.85 -1.65 -8.17
C VAL A 162 4.76 -2.23 -9.25
N SER A 163 5.83 -2.93 -8.86
CA SER A 163 6.73 -3.59 -9.82
C SER A 163 6.01 -4.65 -10.66
N SER A 164 5.04 -5.37 -10.07
CA SER A 164 4.17 -6.31 -10.80
C SER A 164 3.29 -5.58 -11.82
N VAL A 165 2.66 -4.48 -11.44
CA VAL A 165 1.86 -3.61 -12.32
C VAL A 165 2.69 -3.09 -13.50
N LEU A 166 3.94 -2.70 -13.24
CA LEU A 166 4.87 -2.20 -14.25
C LEU A 166 5.49 -3.30 -15.11
N LYS A 167 5.19 -4.58 -14.83
CA LYS A 167 5.74 -5.75 -15.51
C LYS A 167 7.28 -5.81 -15.47
N ASN A 168 7.86 -5.37 -14.38
CA ASN A 168 9.30 -5.42 -14.15
C ASN A 168 9.78 -6.89 -14.14
N ASN A 169 11.03 -7.10 -14.54
CA ASN A 169 11.65 -8.43 -14.47
C ASN A 169 12.18 -8.75 -13.05
N VAL A 170 12.61 -10.00 -12.83
CA VAL A 170 13.11 -10.49 -11.54
C VAL A 170 14.22 -9.60 -10.96
N ARG A 171 15.17 -9.15 -11.79
CA ARG A 171 16.29 -8.32 -11.36
C ARG A 171 15.81 -6.92 -10.92
N GLU A 172 14.90 -6.32 -11.66
CA GLU A 172 14.31 -5.00 -11.34
C GLU A 172 13.51 -5.07 -10.05
N MET A 173 12.66 -6.11 -9.89
CA MET A 173 11.88 -6.34 -8.67
C MET A 173 12.78 -6.54 -7.45
N SER A 174 13.76 -7.44 -7.54
CA SER A 174 14.67 -7.73 -6.42
C SER A 174 15.54 -6.51 -6.04
N SER A 175 15.97 -5.71 -7.03
CA SER A 175 16.67 -4.46 -6.79
C SER A 175 15.78 -3.42 -6.10
N GLY A 176 14.52 -3.30 -6.53
CA GLY A 176 13.52 -2.45 -5.89
C GLY A 176 13.31 -2.80 -4.43
N LEU A 177 13.18 -4.09 -4.11
CA LEU A 177 13.09 -4.57 -2.72
C LEU A 177 14.33 -4.23 -1.90
N GLY A 178 15.54 -4.32 -2.49
CA GLY A 178 16.78 -3.92 -1.84
C GLY A 178 16.83 -2.41 -1.52
N ILE A 179 16.41 -1.56 -2.46
CA ILE A 179 16.31 -0.11 -2.27
C ILE A 179 15.33 0.22 -1.16
N VAL A 180 14.13 -0.33 -1.22
CA VAL A 180 13.07 -0.11 -0.23
C VAL A 180 13.53 -0.55 1.16
N GLY A 181 14.27 -1.66 1.27
CA GLY A 181 14.80 -2.13 2.54
C GLY A 181 15.69 -1.12 3.27
N SER A 182 16.36 -0.23 2.54
CA SER A 182 17.14 0.86 3.12
C SER A 182 16.33 2.13 3.39
N MET A 183 15.13 2.25 2.84
CA MET A 183 14.26 3.43 2.96
C MET A 183 13.07 3.21 3.91
N ALA A 184 12.70 1.97 4.16
CA ALA A 184 11.56 1.63 5.03
C ALA A 184 11.76 2.23 6.43
N SER A 185 10.79 3.01 6.88
CA SER A 185 10.86 3.75 8.13
C SER A 185 9.45 3.96 8.69
N GLY A 186 9.36 4.63 9.81
CA GLY A 186 8.12 4.90 10.54
C GLY A 186 8.25 4.40 11.97
N ILE A 187 8.32 5.34 12.94
CA ILE A 187 8.40 5.01 14.36
C ILE A 187 7.01 5.04 14.99
N ILE A 188 6.83 4.27 16.05
CA ILE A 188 5.53 4.11 16.71
C ILE A 188 5.30 5.13 17.84
N GLU A 189 6.21 6.07 18.04
CA GLU A 189 6.16 7.07 19.09
C GLU A 189 4.86 7.89 19.12
N TYR A 190 4.17 7.99 17.99
CA TYR A 190 2.86 8.62 17.90
C TYR A 190 1.82 8.05 18.89
N LEU A 191 1.96 6.79 19.31
CA LEU A 191 1.07 6.18 20.32
C LEU A 191 1.29 6.79 21.71
N ALA A 192 2.53 7.13 22.05
CA ALA A 192 2.87 7.74 23.34
C ALA A 192 2.62 9.25 23.33
N GLU A 193 2.98 9.93 22.25
CA GLU A 193 2.91 11.38 22.10
C GLU A 193 1.54 11.90 21.63
N GLY A 194 0.67 11.03 21.11
CA GLY A 194 -0.64 11.41 20.57
C GLY A 194 -0.55 12.26 19.29
N THR A 195 0.56 12.13 18.54
CA THR A 195 0.75 12.88 17.29
C THR A 195 0.01 12.26 16.11
N SER A 196 -0.20 13.04 15.05
CA SER A 196 -0.92 12.60 13.85
C SER A 196 -0.02 11.93 12.81
N THR A 197 1.24 11.63 13.11
CA THR A 197 2.22 11.12 12.15
C THR A 197 1.89 9.74 11.60
N LYS A 198 1.18 8.87 12.37
CA LYS A 198 0.70 7.57 11.90
C LYS A 198 0.02 7.64 10.53
N ARG A 199 -0.79 8.67 10.33
CA ARG A 199 -1.60 8.84 9.11
C ARG A 199 -0.79 8.96 7.83
N LEU A 200 0.49 9.39 7.94
CA LEU A 200 1.40 9.63 6.82
C LEU A 200 2.42 8.50 6.61
N HIS A 201 2.50 7.55 7.55
CA HIS A 201 3.39 6.42 7.39
C HIS A 201 2.85 5.47 6.34
#